data_e71ad268f32748d8fdddf634d852d59a
#
_entry.id   e71ad268f32748d8fdddf634d852d59a
#
_cell.length_a   1.000
_cell.length_b   1.000
_cell.length_c   1.000
_cell.angle_alpha   90.00
_cell.angle_beta   90.00
_cell.angle_gamma   90.00
#
_symmetry.space_group_name_H-M   'P 1'
#
loop_
_entity.id
_entity.type
_entity.pdbx_description
1 polymer ?
#
loop_
_entity_poly.entity_id
_entity_poly.type
_entity_poly.pdbx_seq_one_letter_code
_entity_poly.pdbx_strand_id
1 'polypeptide(L)'
;MAELPPSEVKGVWFVSALDYARELHGDAQVDEWIQRAHLGYRDIYQSPIPSAWYPEASFQEALSMIYELVAQENAFLFEQIIEGCTEKGVNRLFKMLLRVSSAAFVLRRVPTMWRQIRRGAGHVEVLQQGGHSIVSYTEFPWFKDPLYRMLTTASLRAVVRTCTQRAPRVEVMDFTHDSLSVHIAYRCEPEFSPLHHVSTRPPPRNSL
;
A
#
# COMPACT_ATOMS: atom_id res chain seq x y z
N MET A 1 -5.41 -17.23 25.69
CA MET A 1 -5.26 -16.63 24.36
C MET A 1 -4.09 -17.35 23.71
N ALA A 2 -4.29 -17.99 22.54
CA ALA A 2 -3.17 -18.57 21.80
C ALA A 2 -2.25 -17.42 21.37
N GLU A 3 -0.96 -17.55 21.65
CA GLU A 3 0.05 -16.61 21.20
C GLU A 3 0.11 -16.67 19.68
N LEU A 4 -0.13 -15.54 19.01
CA LEU A 4 -0.03 -15.49 17.56
C LEU A 4 1.39 -15.85 17.13
N PRO A 5 1.57 -16.60 16.04
CA PRO A 5 2.90 -16.92 15.55
C PRO A 5 3.68 -15.63 15.29
N PRO A 6 5.00 -15.63 15.55
CA PRO A 6 5.81 -14.44 15.33
C PRO A 6 5.71 -13.99 13.87
N SER A 7 5.25 -12.76 13.66
CA SER A 7 5.19 -12.14 12.35
C SER A 7 6.51 -11.51 11.98
N GLU A 8 6.94 -11.71 10.74
CA GLU A 8 8.20 -11.18 10.23
C GLU A 8 7.99 -10.50 8.86
N VAL A 9 8.79 -9.48 8.63
CA VAL A 9 8.84 -8.71 7.39
C VAL A 9 10.19 -8.85 6.69
N LYS A 10 10.19 -8.81 5.39
CA LYS A 10 11.41 -8.95 4.58
C LYS A 10 12.25 -7.69 4.57
N GLY A 11 13.56 -7.84 4.68
CA GLY A 11 14.52 -6.74 4.77
C GLY A 11 14.54 -5.76 3.60
N VAL A 12 14.03 -6.15 2.44
CA VAL A 12 13.90 -5.26 1.29
C VAL A 12 13.11 -3.98 1.60
N TRP A 13 12.16 -4.02 2.55
CA TRP A 13 11.41 -2.85 2.99
C TRP A 13 12.30 -1.84 3.72
N PHE A 14 13.14 -2.31 4.64
CA PHE A 14 14.10 -1.46 5.35
C PHE A 14 15.10 -0.83 4.39
N VAL A 15 15.67 -1.63 3.47
CA VAL A 15 16.58 -1.12 2.44
C VAL A 15 15.92 -0.04 1.59
N SER A 16 14.67 -0.27 1.13
CA SER A 16 13.97 0.68 0.27
C SER A 16 13.60 1.97 1.01
N ALA A 17 13.22 1.88 2.28
CA ALA A 17 12.92 3.02 3.12
C ALA A 17 14.18 3.86 3.40
N LEU A 18 15.29 3.21 3.74
CA LEU A 18 16.57 3.89 3.98
C LEU A 18 17.09 4.58 2.73
N ASP A 19 17.08 3.91 1.58
CA ASP A 19 17.51 4.52 0.32
C ASP A 19 16.65 5.72 -0.05
N TYR A 20 15.33 5.63 0.16
CA TYR A 20 14.42 6.74 -0.10
C TYR A 20 14.67 7.90 0.87
N ALA A 21 14.83 7.61 2.16
CA ALA A 21 15.13 8.62 3.17
C ALA A 21 16.47 9.32 2.91
N ARG A 22 17.52 8.58 2.55
CA ARG A 22 18.85 9.13 2.23
C ARG A 22 18.84 10.02 0.99
N GLU A 23 18.08 9.66 -0.03
CA GLU A 23 17.90 10.52 -1.20
C GLU A 23 17.22 11.85 -0.88
N LEU A 24 16.28 11.86 0.07
CA LEU A 24 15.54 13.08 0.43
C LEU A 24 16.27 13.95 1.45
N HIS A 25 16.97 13.35 2.41
CA HIS A 25 17.46 14.04 3.60
C HIS A 25 18.99 13.95 3.78
N GLY A 26 19.66 13.13 2.97
CA GLY A 26 21.09 12.86 3.07
C GLY A 26 21.47 11.86 4.17
N ASP A 27 22.68 11.30 4.03
CA ASP A 27 23.16 10.23 4.92
C ASP A 27 23.24 10.67 6.39
N ALA A 28 23.81 11.84 6.66
CA ALA A 28 24.02 12.31 8.03
C ALA A 28 22.71 12.42 8.84
N GLN A 29 21.64 12.91 8.21
CA GLN A 29 20.35 13.05 8.87
C GLN A 29 19.70 11.69 9.13
N VAL A 30 19.81 10.76 8.19
CA VAL A 30 19.26 9.40 8.36
C VAL A 30 20.05 8.65 9.43
N ASP A 31 21.37 8.79 9.46
CA ASP A 31 22.20 8.17 10.50
C ASP A 31 21.87 8.74 11.91
N GLU A 32 21.57 10.03 12.02
CA GLU A 32 21.05 10.62 13.27
C GLU A 32 19.73 9.97 13.71
N TRP A 33 18.80 9.78 12.80
CA TRP A 33 17.53 9.09 13.11
C TRP A 33 17.75 7.65 13.55
N ILE A 34 18.63 6.90 12.88
CA ILE A 34 18.98 5.53 13.26
C ILE A 34 19.56 5.48 14.69
N GLN A 35 20.33 6.49 15.11
CA GLN A 35 20.85 6.55 16.49
C GLN A 35 19.75 6.73 17.55
N ARG A 36 18.57 7.24 17.19
CA ARG A 36 17.39 7.37 18.06
C ARG A 36 16.58 6.08 18.18
N ALA A 37 16.82 5.11 17.28
CA ALA A 37 16.14 3.84 17.29
C ALA A 37 16.45 3.02 18.55
N HIS A 38 15.52 2.13 18.90
CA HIS A 38 15.72 1.19 20.00
C HIS A 38 16.98 0.35 19.77
N LEU A 39 17.79 0.19 20.81
CA LEU A 39 19.09 -0.50 20.71
C LEU A 39 18.99 -1.90 20.09
N GLY A 40 17.92 -2.63 20.41
CA GLY A 40 17.72 -3.99 19.88
C GLY A 40 17.43 -4.09 18.38
N TYR A 41 17.12 -2.96 17.71
CA TYR A 41 16.82 -2.94 16.27
C TYR A 41 17.78 -2.06 15.45
N ARG A 42 18.68 -1.33 16.13
CA ARG A 42 19.59 -0.39 15.48
C ARG A 42 20.44 -1.04 14.39
N ASP A 43 20.96 -2.25 14.64
CA ASP A 43 21.75 -3.00 13.66
C ASP A 43 20.95 -3.33 12.40
N ILE A 44 19.64 -3.58 12.56
CA ILE A 44 18.74 -3.81 11.42
C ILE A 44 18.69 -2.57 10.52
N TYR A 45 18.62 -1.37 11.12
CA TYR A 45 18.52 -0.12 10.36
C TYR A 45 19.87 0.35 9.81
N GLN A 46 20.98 0.04 10.48
CA GLN A 46 22.31 0.38 10.00
C GLN A 46 22.71 -0.41 8.75
N SER A 47 22.36 -1.69 8.70
CA SER A 47 22.81 -2.57 7.61
C SER A 47 21.79 -3.67 7.29
N PRO A 48 20.60 -3.31 6.81
CA PRO A 48 19.56 -4.29 6.51
C PRO A 48 19.95 -5.18 5.33
N ILE A 49 19.75 -6.49 5.49
CA ILE A 49 19.96 -7.46 4.42
C ILE A 49 18.63 -7.66 3.68
N PRO A 50 18.53 -7.36 2.36
CA PRO A 50 17.26 -7.39 1.63
C PRO A 50 16.54 -8.73 1.67
N SER A 51 17.26 -9.84 1.71
CA SER A 51 16.73 -11.21 1.73
C SER A 51 16.43 -11.73 3.13
N ALA A 52 16.91 -11.09 4.19
CA ALA A 52 16.68 -11.51 5.57
C ALA A 52 15.22 -11.26 6.00
N TRP A 53 14.83 -11.92 7.08
CA TRP A 53 13.55 -11.73 7.74
C TRP A 53 13.79 -11.10 9.11
N TYR A 54 13.00 -10.09 9.43
CA TYR A 54 13.10 -9.31 10.66
C TYR A 54 11.77 -9.28 11.40
N PRO A 55 11.76 -9.20 12.74
CA PRO A 55 10.52 -9.13 13.51
C PRO A 55 9.63 -7.98 13.05
N GLU A 56 8.33 -8.20 12.93
CA GLU A 56 7.37 -7.14 12.57
C GLU A 56 7.41 -5.95 13.57
N ALA A 57 7.76 -6.22 14.84
CA ALA A 57 7.94 -5.17 15.84
C ALA A 57 9.03 -4.15 15.46
N SER A 58 10.13 -4.60 14.82
CA SER A 58 11.15 -3.69 14.30
C SER A 58 10.63 -2.84 13.14
N PHE A 59 9.73 -3.39 12.34
CA PHE A 59 9.11 -2.65 11.26
C PHE A 59 8.08 -1.63 11.77
N GLN A 60 7.32 -1.98 12.81
CA GLN A 60 6.43 -1.03 13.51
C GLN A 60 7.21 0.17 14.04
N GLU A 61 8.35 -0.06 14.70
CA GLU A 61 9.20 1.03 15.16
C GLU A 61 9.69 1.90 14.00
N ALA A 62 10.14 1.29 12.89
CA ALA A 62 10.55 2.04 11.71
C ALA A 62 9.42 2.91 11.15
N LEU A 63 8.17 2.43 11.12
CA LEU A 63 7.01 3.22 10.72
C LEU A 63 6.76 4.39 11.67
N SER A 64 6.86 4.17 12.98
CA SER A 64 6.73 5.24 13.99
C SER A 64 7.81 6.30 13.80
N MET A 65 9.07 5.89 13.59
CA MET A 65 10.18 6.82 13.33
C MET A 65 9.95 7.63 12.03
N ILE A 66 9.48 7.00 10.96
CA ILE A 66 9.14 7.70 9.72
C ILE A 66 8.03 8.72 9.99
N TYR A 67 6.99 8.34 10.71
CA TYR A 67 5.86 9.21 11.02
C TYR A 67 6.27 10.41 11.89
N GLU A 68 7.00 10.17 12.98
CA GLU A 68 7.39 11.20 13.95
C GLU A 68 8.52 12.09 13.43
N LEU A 69 9.62 11.50 12.93
CA LEU A 69 10.85 12.24 12.62
C LEU A 69 10.89 12.76 11.20
N VAL A 70 10.35 12.01 10.23
CA VAL A 70 10.41 12.37 8.81
C VAL A 70 9.16 13.08 8.36
N ALA A 71 7.99 12.53 8.66
CA ALA A 71 6.69 13.11 8.30
C ALA A 71 6.19 14.16 9.29
N GLN A 72 6.87 14.36 10.44
CA GLN A 72 6.49 15.34 11.47
C GLN A 72 5.01 15.22 11.88
N GLU A 73 4.57 13.98 12.10
CA GLU A 73 3.19 13.61 12.44
C GLU A 73 2.14 14.02 11.39
N ASN A 74 2.57 14.35 10.18
CA ASN A 74 1.69 14.67 9.07
C ASN A 74 1.32 13.40 8.30
N ALA A 75 0.05 12.98 8.41
CA ALA A 75 -0.47 11.77 7.77
C ALA A 75 -0.30 11.78 6.24
N PHE A 76 -0.54 12.92 5.59
CA PHE A 76 -0.40 13.05 4.14
C PHE A 76 1.06 12.89 3.70
N LEU A 77 2.00 13.52 4.41
CA LEU A 77 3.42 13.40 4.12
C LEU A 77 3.92 11.97 4.37
N PHE A 78 3.44 11.32 5.45
CA PHE A 78 3.73 9.92 5.72
C PHE A 78 3.29 9.01 4.57
N GLU A 79 2.05 9.16 4.08
CA GLU A 79 1.57 8.38 2.93
C GLU A 79 2.43 8.59 1.68
N GLN A 80 2.84 9.82 1.39
CA GLN A 80 3.74 10.12 0.26
C GLN A 80 5.10 9.45 0.40
N ILE A 81 5.68 9.45 1.61
CA ILE A 81 6.94 8.76 1.90
C ILE A 81 6.78 7.25 1.69
N ILE A 82 5.70 6.66 2.21
CA ILE A 82 5.40 5.23 2.03
C ILE A 82 5.21 4.88 0.56
N GLU A 83 4.54 5.72 -0.23
CA GLU A 83 4.41 5.51 -1.67
C GLU A 83 5.79 5.48 -2.35
N GLY A 84 6.67 6.42 -2.06
CA GLY A 84 8.03 6.45 -2.60
C GLY A 84 8.87 5.23 -2.20
N CYS A 85 8.82 4.84 -0.93
CA CYS A 85 9.48 3.62 -0.43
C CYS A 85 8.94 2.37 -1.15
N THR A 86 7.62 2.30 -1.32
CA THR A 86 6.95 1.17 -1.99
C THR A 86 7.37 1.09 -3.46
N GLU A 87 7.40 2.19 -4.19
CA GLU A 87 7.84 2.22 -5.58
C GLU A 87 9.27 1.70 -5.74
N LYS A 88 10.19 2.07 -4.84
CA LYS A 88 11.56 1.54 -4.82
C LYS A 88 11.58 0.04 -4.53
N GLY A 89 10.88 -0.41 -3.51
CA GLY A 89 10.85 -1.81 -3.10
C GLY A 89 10.21 -2.72 -4.15
N VAL A 90 9.09 -2.29 -4.71
CA VAL A 90 8.36 -3.01 -5.75
C VAL A 90 9.15 -3.06 -7.05
N ASN A 91 9.83 -1.99 -7.43
CA ASN A 91 10.72 -1.98 -8.59
C ASN A 91 11.90 -2.94 -8.43
N ARG A 92 12.40 -3.15 -7.23
CA ARG A 92 13.47 -4.15 -6.97
C ARG A 92 12.99 -5.58 -7.14
N LEU A 93 11.78 -5.89 -6.63
CA LEU A 93 11.25 -7.26 -6.60
C LEU A 93 10.46 -7.63 -7.87
N PHE A 94 9.75 -6.67 -8.47
CA PHE A 94 8.70 -6.95 -9.46
C PHE A 94 8.77 -6.08 -10.71
N LYS A 95 9.87 -5.39 -10.98
CA LYS A 95 10.03 -4.41 -12.08
C LYS A 95 9.50 -4.89 -13.43
N MET A 96 9.81 -6.13 -13.82
CA MET A 96 9.37 -6.68 -15.11
C MET A 96 7.87 -6.96 -15.12
N LEU A 97 7.33 -7.44 -14.01
CA LEU A 97 5.90 -7.77 -13.88
C LEU A 97 5.05 -6.50 -14.01
N LEU A 98 5.44 -5.42 -13.36
CA LEU A 98 4.65 -4.19 -13.30
C LEU A 98 4.58 -3.45 -14.63
N ARG A 99 5.67 -3.42 -15.39
CA ARG A 99 5.76 -2.64 -16.64
C ARG A 99 4.83 -3.11 -17.76
N VAL A 100 4.46 -4.39 -17.75
CA VAL A 100 3.66 -5.03 -18.82
C VAL A 100 2.29 -5.47 -18.35
N SER A 101 1.90 -5.16 -17.14
CA SER A 101 0.71 -5.71 -16.49
C SER A 101 -0.38 -4.66 -16.29
N SER A 102 -1.64 -5.08 -16.40
CA SER A 102 -2.78 -4.24 -16.00
C SER A 102 -2.91 -4.19 -14.47
N ALA A 103 -3.55 -3.15 -13.94
CA ALA A 103 -3.86 -3.03 -12.51
C ALA A 103 -4.60 -4.26 -11.98
N ALA A 104 -5.60 -4.78 -12.72
CA ALA A 104 -6.33 -5.98 -12.35
C ALA A 104 -5.42 -7.21 -12.21
N PHE A 105 -4.44 -7.37 -13.11
CA PHE A 105 -3.50 -8.48 -13.04
C PHE A 105 -2.59 -8.35 -11.81
N VAL A 106 -2.06 -7.16 -11.56
CA VAL A 106 -1.17 -6.91 -10.42
C VAL A 106 -1.91 -7.10 -9.09
N LEU A 107 -3.13 -6.57 -8.98
CA LEU A 107 -3.94 -6.74 -7.77
C LEU A 107 -4.24 -8.23 -7.48
N ARG A 108 -4.51 -9.06 -8.48
CA ARG A 108 -4.64 -10.51 -8.29
C ARG A 108 -3.38 -11.16 -7.72
N ARG A 109 -2.22 -10.56 -7.85
CA ARG A 109 -0.95 -11.06 -7.31
C ARG A 109 -0.64 -10.57 -5.89
N VAL A 110 -1.42 -9.64 -5.35
CA VAL A 110 -1.21 -9.12 -3.98
C VAL A 110 -1.10 -10.24 -2.94
N PRO A 111 -1.91 -11.31 -2.94
CA PRO A 111 -1.74 -12.42 -2.01
C PRO A 111 -0.38 -13.12 -2.12
N THR A 112 0.13 -13.26 -3.35
CA THR A 112 1.46 -13.85 -3.58
C THR A 112 2.57 -12.90 -3.15
N MET A 113 2.42 -11.60 -3.47
CA MET A 113 3.37 -10.57 -3.06
C MET A 113 3.44 -10.47 -1.53
N TRP A 114 2.30 -10.52 -0.84
CA TRP A 114 2.24 -10.55 0.62
C TRP A 114 3.12 -11.65 1.20
N ARG A 115 2.94 -12.90 0.75
CA ARG A 115 3.72 -14.05 1.22
C ARG A 115 5.23 -13.96 0.92
N GLN A 116 5.62 -13.13 -0.04
CA GLN A 116 7.04 -12.89 -0.37
C GLN A 116 7.68 -11.84 0.53
N ILE A 117 6.87 -10.97 1.14
CA ILE A 117 7.35 -9.87 1.97
C ILE A 117 7.00 -10.01 3.46
N ARG A 118 6.04 -10.88 3.79
CA ARG A 118 5.65 -11.20 5.17
C ARG A 118 5.47 -12.69 5.36
N ARG A 119 5.74 -13.16 6.58
CA ARG A 119 5.50 -14.54 7.01
C ARG A 119 5.05 -14.58 8.48
N GLY A 120 4.39 -15.67 8.87
CA GLY A 120 3.95 -15.91 10.24
C GLY A 120 2.50 -15.51 10.51
N ALA A 121 2.04 -14.35 10.05
CA ALA A 121 0.66 -13.90 10.25
C ALA A 121 0.10 -13.22 9.00
N GLY A 122 -1.23 -13.20 8.90
CA GLY A 122 -2.00 -12.50 7.89
C GLY A 122 -2.27 -13.31 6.63
N HIS A 123 -3.53 -13.26 6.21
CA HIS A 123 -4.00 -13.76 4.92
C HIS A 123 -4.50 -12.60 4.07
N VAL A 124 -4.40 -12.74 2.74
CA VAL A 124 -4.87 -11.72 1.81
C VAL A 124 -5.69 -12.38 0.72
N GLU A 125 -6.85 -11.81 0.46
CA GLU A 125 -7.75 -12.17 -0.62
C GLU A 125 -8.06 -10.95 -1.50
N VAL A 126 -8.36 -11.21 -2.78
CA VAL A 126 -8.71 -10.15 -3.74
C VAL A 126 -9.94 -10.55 -4.52
N LEU A 127 -10.99 -9.75 -4.37
CA LEU A 127 -12.19 -9.82 -5.18
C LEU A 127 -12.14 -8.73 -6.26
N GLN A 128 -12.37 -9.10 -7.52
CA GLN A 128 -12.35 -8.17 -8.66
C GLN A 128 -13.70 -8.06 -9.33
N GLN A 129 -14.13 -6.83 -9.61
CA GLN A 129 -15.37 -6.53 -10.32
C GLN A 129 -15.19 -5.30 -11.21
N GLY A 130 -15.29 -5.46 -12.53
CA GLY A 130 -15.53 -4.38 -13.49
C GLY A 130 -14.64 -3.13 -13.45
N GLY A 131 -13.39 -3.22 -13.02
CA GLY A 131 -12.49 -2.04 -12.89
C GLY A 131 -12.27 -1.59 -11.45
N HIS A 132 -12.85 -2.35 -10.52
CA HIS A 132 -12.67 -2.21 -9.08
C HIS A 132 -12.10 -3.49 -8.50
N SER A 133 -11.44 -3.40 -7.35
CA SER A 133 -11.02 -4.55 -6.55
C SER A 133 -11.24 -4.26 -5.07
N ILE A 134 -11.59 -5.30 -4.33
CA ILE A 134 -11.55 -5.29 -2.87
C ILE A 134 -10.39 -6.18 -2.47
N VAL A 135 -9.47 -5.64 -1.69
CA VAL A 135 -8.36 -6.38 -1.08
C VAL A 135 -8.65 -6.51 0.40
N SER A 136 -8.82 -7.75 0.86
CA SER A 136 -9.15 -8.07 2.24
C SER A 136 -7.96 -8.76 2.91
N TYR A 137 -7.55 -8.22 4.03
CA TYR A 137 -6.51 -8.74 4.91
C TYR A 137 -7.17 -9.25 6.19
N THR A 138 -6.79 -10.43 6.66
CA THR A 138 -7.29 -11.04 7.89
C THR A 138 -6.16 -11.64 8.71
N GLU A 139 -6.38 -11.85 10.01
CA GLU A 139 -5.42 -12.48 10.94
C GLU A 139 -4.05 -11.77 11.01
N PHE A 140 -4.06 -10.43 10.85
CA PHE A 140 -2.86 -9.62 10.95
C PHE A 140 -3.02 -8.56 12.06
N PRO A 141 -2.57 -8.85 13.30
CA PRO A 141 -2.90 -8.05 14.50
C PRO A 141 -2.28 -6.65 14.53
N TRP A 142 -1.44 -6.32 13.56
CA TRP A 142 -0.82 -5.00 13.43
C TRP A 142 -1.76 -3.94 12.84
N PHE A 143 -2.94 -4.33 12.31
CA PHE A 143 -3.95 -3.36 11.84
C PHE A 143 -4.63 -2.58 12.96
N LYS A 144 -4.45 -2.95 14.24
CA LYS A 144 -4.78 -2.10 15.38
C LYS A 144 -4.05 -0.74 15.32
N ASP A 145 -2.83 -0.72 14.76
CA ASP A 145 -2.02 0.47 14.58
C ASP A 145 -2.44 1.23 13.31
N PRO A 146 -2.84 2.53 13.40
CA PRO A 146 -3.21 3.32 12.24
C PRO A 146 -2.11 3.44 11.19
N LEU A 147 -0.83 3.40 11.58
CA LEU A 147 0.29 3.49 10.64
C LEU A 147 0.32 2.29 9.67
N TYR A 148 -0.06 1.09 10.13
CA TYR A 148 -0.18 -0.07 9.24
C TYR A 148 -1.34 0.04 8.25
N ARG A 149 -2.44 0.66 8.63
CA ARG A 149 -3.56 0.91 7.70
C ARG A 149 -3.14 1.92 6.63
N MET A 150 -2.49 3.02 7.04
CA MET A 150 -1.94 4.03 6.13
C MET A 150 -0.86 3.45 5.22
N LEU A 151 0.07 2.66 5.76
CA LEU A 151 1.08 1.91 5.01
C LEU A 151 0.42 1.06 3.90
N THR A 152 -0.64 0.30 4.26
CA THR A 152 -1.28 -0.64 3.34
C THR A 152 -1.99 0.10 2.22
N THR A 153 -2.76 1.16 2.52
CA THR A 153 -3.46 1.97 1.51
C THR A 153 -2.48 2.71 0.59
N ALA A 154 -1.45 3.34 1.15
CA ALA A 154 -0.40 4.02 0.38
C ALA A 154 0.37 3.05 -0.52
N SER A 155 0.73 1.86 0.00
CA SER A 155 1.42 0.82 -0.78
C SER A 155 0.56 0.29 -1.92
N LEU A 156 -0.73 0.04 -1.70
CA LEU A 156 -1.65 -0.38 -2.77
C LEU A 156 -1.80 0.72 -3.84
N ARG A 157 -1.90 1.98 -3.43
CA ARG A 157 -1.96 3.15 -4.33
C ARG A 157 -0.71 3.23 -5.21
N ALA A 158 0.48 3.12 -4.61
CA ALA A 158 1.75 3.12 -5.32
C ALA A 158 1.85 1.96 -6.33
N VAL A 159 1.54 0.73 -5.90
CA VAL A 159 1.57 -0.46 -6.77
C VAL A 159 0.64 -0.30 -7.98
N VAL A 160 -0.60 0.16 -7.78
CA VAL A 160 -1.56 0.32 -8.88
C VAL A 160 -1.16 1.48 -9.79
N ARG A 161 -0.63 2.58 -9.23
CA ARG A 161 -0.15 3.74 -10.01
C ARG A 161 0.95 3.34 -11.01
N THR A 162 1.81 2.37 -10.67
CA THR A 162 2.84 1.89 -11.61
C THR A 162 2.27 1.19 -12.84
N CYS A 163 1.02 0.76 -12.81
CA CYS A 163 0.33 0.01 -13.88
C CYS A 163 -0.75 0.84 -14.59
N THR A 164 -1.02 2.04 -14.11
CA THR A 164 -2.08 2.91 -14.65
C THR A 164 -1.53 4.29 -14.95
N GLN A 165 -2.10 4.97 -15.95
CA GLN A 165 -1.74 6.36 -16.25
C GLN A 165 -2.42 7.37 -15.29
N ARG A 166 -3.39 6.92 -14.50
CA ARG A 166 -4.17 7.73 -13.57
C ARG A 166 -3.99 7.21 -12.15
N ALA A 167 -4.01 8.12 -11.19
CA ALA A 167 -3.99 7.76 -9.78
C ALA A 167 -5.25 6.95 -9.43
N PRO A 168 -5.11 5.75 -8.82
CA PRO A 168 -6.25 4.98 -8.34
C PRO A 168 -6.89 5.67 -7.13
N ARG A 169 -8.20 5.49 -6.97
CA ARG A 169 -8.88 5.81 -5.71
C ARG A 169 -8.76 4.58 -4.81
N VAL A 170 -8.17 4.77 -3.63
CA VAL A 170 -7.93 3.72 -2.65
C VAL A 170 -8.56 4.16 -1.33
N GLU A 171 -9.51 3.38 -0.83
CA GLU A 171 -10.32 3.71 0.35
C GLU A 171 -10.43 2.53 1.29
N VAL A 172 -10.30 2.79 2.59
CA VAL A 172 -10.61 1.80 3.63
C VAL A 172 -12.13 1.65 3.69
N MET A 173 -12.62 0.42 3.54
CA MET A 173 -14.03 0.09 3.68
C MET A 173 -14.38 -0.25 5.14
N ASP A 174 -13.54 -1.09 5.73
CA ASP A 174 -13.72 -1.58 7.09
C ASP A 174 -12.38 -2.06 7.67
N PHE A 175 -12.26 -2.05 8.99
CA PHE A 175 -11.12 -2.61 9.70
C PHE A 175 -11.48 -3.03 11.12
N THR A 176 -10.72 -4.01 11.62
CA THR A 176 -10.71 -4.41 13.03
C THR A 176 -9.28 -4.34 13.58
N HIS A 177 -9.03 -4.91 14.75
CA HIS A 177 -7.67 -5.00 15.30
C HIS A 177 -6.73 -5.90 14.48
N ASP A 178 -7.27 -6.82 13.68
CA ASP A 178 -6.52 -7.81 12.92
C ASP A 178 -6.98 -7.98 11.47
N SER A 179 -7.91 -7.15 11.00
CA SER A 179 -8.38 -7.18 9.63
C SER A 179 -8.47 -5.79 9.01
N LEU A 180 -8.37 -5.74 7.68
CA LEU A 180 -8.50 -4.52 6.88
C LEU A 180 -9.09 -4.87 5.51
N SER A 181 -10.13 -4.17 5.09
CA SER A 181 -10.69 -4.25 3.74
C SER A 181 -10.52 -2.92 3.02
N VAL A 182 -9.94 -2.98 1.82
CA VAL A 182 -9.60 -1.79 1.01
C VAL A 182 -10.25 -1.91 -0.36
N HIS A 183 -11.01 -0.89 -0.73
CA HIS A 183 -11.57 -0.72 -2.07
C HIS A 183 -10.61 0.05 -2.96
N ILE A 184 -10.40 -0.43 -4.17
CA ILE A 184 -9.50 0.18 -5.15
C ILE A 184 -10.24 0.34 -6.47
N ALA A 185 -10.46 1.58 -6.91
CA ALA A 185 -10.98 1.92 -8.22
C ALA A 185 -9.83 2.38 -9.12
N TYR A 186 -9.61 1.67 -10.24
CA TYR A 186 -8.50 1.92 -11.17
C TYR A 186 -8.94 2.11 -12.63
N ARG A 187 -10.23 1.97 -12.92
CA ARG A 187 -10.85 2.45 -14.16
C ARG A 187 -11.80 3.58 -13.79
N CYS A 188 -11.68 4.72 -14.44
CA CYS A 188 -12.79 5.66 -14.45
C CYS A 188 -13.87 5.05 -15.34
N GLU A 189 -15.00 4.65 -14.78
CA GLU A 189 -16.22 4.60 -15.58
C GLU A 189 -16.42 6.02 -16.12
N PRO A 190 -16.68 6.20 -17.45
CA PRO A 190 -17.17 7.47 -17.90
C PRO A 190 -18.41 7.75 -17.04
N GLU A 191 -18.45 8.92 -16.39
CA GLU A 191 -19.67 9.38 -15.75
C GLU A 191 -20.79 9.17 -16.74
N PHE A 192 -21.71 8.27 -16.41
CA PHE A 192 -22.93 8.09 -17.17
C PHE A 192 -23.68 9.42 -17.01
N SER A 193 -23.45 10.35 -17.95
CA SER A 193 -24.41 11.42 -18.17
C SER A 193 -25.69 10.73 -18.51
N PRO A 194 -26.74 10.85 -17.72
CA PRO A 194 -28.05 10.39 -18.12
C PRO A 194 -28.41 11.22 -19.35
N LEU A 195 -28.23 10.62 -20.53
CA LEU A 195 -28.82 11.15 -21.76
C LEU A 195 -30.30 11.24 -21.47
N HIS A 196 -30.76 12.46 -21.18
CA HIS A 196 -32.14 12.83 -21.31
C HIS A 196 -32.53 12.55 -22.78
N HIS A 197 -33.02 11.35 -23.01
CA HIS A 197 -33.83 11.07 -24.19
C HIS A 197 -35.10 11.91 -24.04
N VAL A 198 -35.02 13.18 -24.42
CA VAL A 198 -36.20 13.95 -24.77
C VAL A 198 -36.70 13.34 -26.08
N SER A 199 -37.62 12.37 -25.96
CA SER A 199 -38.41 11.84 -27.06
C SER A 199 -39.36 12.95 -27.51
N THR A 200 -38.94 13.77 -28.44
CA THR A 200 -39.84 14.67 -29.20
C THR A 200 -40.58 13.83 -30.20
N ARG A 201 -41.73 13.25 -29.78
CA ARG A 201 -42.72 12.70 -30.68
C ARG A 201 -43.43 13.89 -31.35
N PRO A 202 -43.43 14.02 -32.71
CA PRO A 202 -44.19 15.07 -33.38
C PRO A 202 -45.71 14.81 -33.19
N PRO A 203 -46.51 15.87 -33.07
CA PRO A 203 -47.98 15.74 -32.95
C PRO A 203 -48.59 15.15 -34.20
N PRO A 204 -49.72 14.41 -34.08
CA PRO A 204 -50.39 13.82 -35.22
C PRO A 204 -51.01 14.93 -36.14
N ARG A 205 -50.76 14.86 -37.44
CA ARG A 205 -51.38 15.71 -38.42
C ARG A 205 -52.86 15.32 -38.55
N ASN A 206 -53.74 16.22 -38.16
CA ASN A 206 -55.15 16.14 -38.50
C ASN A 206 -55.33 16.40 -40.01
N SER A 207 -55.85 15.41 -40.72
CA SER A 207 -56.34 15.57 -42.08
C SER A 207 -57.80 15.98 -42.01
N LEU A 208 -58.14 17.10 -42.69
CA LEU A 208 -59.45 17.40 -43.16
C LEU A 208 -59.58 16.88 -44.61
#